data_dbb70581f78db87ca6c963ea557ff0c8
#
_entry.id   dbb70581f78db87ca6c963ea557ff0c8
#
_cell.length_a   1.000
_cell.length_b   1.000
_cell.length_c   1.000
_cell.angle_alpha   90.00
_cell.angle_beta   90.00
_cell.angle_gamma   90.00
#
_symmetry.space_group_name_H-M   'P 1'
#
loop_
_entity.id
_entity.type
_entity.pdbx_description
1 polymer ?
#
loop_
_entity_poly.entity_id
_entity_poly.type
_entity_poly.pdbx_seq_one_letter_code
_entity_poly.pdbx_strand_id
1 'polypeptide(L)'
;MPKCFDYVVVGGGLAGIAAALHLQDLGAEVVVLEASDRLGGRIATDSIDGFLCDRGFQLINSKYPSIVELDVIDVIDFVPAPRAIEVVVGDKRHAIGDPRSMPMSVLHRATGTLPEKLALLRIIFSKPKDNVSIGEVLSALGSTYERTLRPFLHGVFLADPHLIDARYGISILRSFVSGSPGLPRKGVGQLPLALGKRLHNVELNTRVERINGHELITSAGAITANKIIVATDVMTATQLLNCDLDTQMAGCITWYHICDSNPSGTGRLLVDSQRGGPVINSVVISDISPAYAPEGQYLLSTTSVLGTSESDVKRHLTLMWGVDTRSWQLLAKYEIPLALPLQTIGKPLSRNIKLNDFLFLAGDHRSVPSQQGALFSGKLAGQLAFN
;
A
#
# COMPACT_ATOMS: atom_id res chain seq x y z
N MET A 1 11.05 39.31 7.25
CA MET A 1 10.24 39.04 6.06
C MET A 1 9.98 37.56 6.03
N PRO A 2 8.80 37.08 5.65
CA PRO A 2 8.56 35.66 5.47
C PRO A 2 9.54 35.09 4.44
N LYS A 3 10.01 33.85 4.68
CA LYS A 3 10.83 33.14 3.67
C LYS A 3 9.99 32.96 2.39
N CYS A 4 10.58 33.23 1.24
CA CYS A 4 9.93 33.07 -0.06
C CYS A 4 10.60 31.92 -0.80
N PHE A 5 9.80 31.01 -1.37
CA PHE A 5 10.26 29.85 -2.14
C PHE A 5 9.62 29.83 -3.52
N ASP A 6 10.32 29.32 -4.51
CA ASP A 6 9.71 29.09 -5.83
C ASP A 6 8.67 27.97 -5.76
N TYR A 7 9.03 26.86 -5.14
CA TYR A 7 8.14 25.69 -4.99
C TYR A 7 8.11 25.24 -3.55
N VAL A 8 6.89 25.02 -3.03
CA VAL A 8 6.67 24.38 -1.73
C VAL A 8 5.86 23.11 -1.94
N VAL A 9 6.37 22.00 -1.42
CA VAL A 9 5.65 20.71 -1.36
C VAL A 9 5.20 20.50 0.08
N VAL A 10 3.91 20.36 0.30
CA VAL A 10 3.28 20.14 1.61
C VAL A 10 3.01 18.65 1.78
N GLY A 11 3.77 18.01 2.67
CA GLY A 11 3.70 16.58 2.97
C GLY A 11 4.84 15.78 2.36
N GLY A 12 5.56 15.05 3.21
CA GLY A 12 6.73 14.23 2.88
C GLY A 12 6.43 12.74 2.64
N GLY A 13 5.19 12.41 2.21
CA GLY A 13 4.83 11.08 1.72
C GLY A 13 5.44 10.78 0.34
N LEU A 14 5.23 9.57 -0.21
CA LEU A 14 5.78 9.21 -1.53
C LEU A 14 5.40 10.18 -2.64
N ALA A 15 4.18 10.75 -2.62
CA ALA A 15 3.76 11.73 -3.62
C ALA A 15 4.56 13.03 -3.50
N GLY A 16 4.74 13.54 -2.28
CA GLY A 16 5.55 14.76 -2.05
C GLY A 16 7.03 14.56 -2.39
N ILE A 17 7.60 13.45 -1.99
CA ILE A 17 8.97 13.08 -2.33
C ILE A 17 9.15 13.04 -3.86
N ALA A 18 8.23 12.37 -4.60
CA ALA A 18 8.32 12.27 -6.05
C ALA A 18 8.15 13.63 -6.75
N ALA A 19 7.26 14.50 -6.23
CA ALA A 19 7.10 15.85 -6.74
C ALA A 19 8.38 16.68 -6.57
N ALA A 20 8.96 16.65 -5.38
CA ALA A 20 10.17 17.39 -5.06
C ALA A 20 11.39 16.91 -5.86
N LEU A 21 11.59 15.58 -5.95
CA LEU A 21 12.66 15.00 -6.76
C LEU A 21 12.55 15.44 -8.23
N HIS A 22 11.34 15.37 -8.80
CA HIS A 22 11.13 15.78 -10.19
C HIS A 22 11.42 17.27 -10.41
N LEU A 23 11.01 18.14 -9.49
CA LEU A 23 11.32 19.57 -9.56
C LEU A 23 12.83 19.83 -9.46
N GLN A 24 13.53 19.12 -8.55
CA GLN A 24 14.99 19.19 -8.44
C GLN A 24 15.72 18.76 -9.72
N ASP A 25 15.25 17.66 -10.35
CA ASP A 25 15.80 17.15 -11.61
C ASP A 25 15.64 18.17 -12.76
N LEU A 26 14.64 19.07 -12.67
CA LEU A 26 14.45 20.19 -13.58
C LEU A 26 15.23 21.46 -13.19
N GLY A 27 16.01 21.42 -12.12
CA GLY A 27 16.83 22.52 -11.61
C GLY A 27 16.06 23.54 -10.77
N ALA A 28 14.83 23.21 -10.31
CA ALA A 28 14.05 24.11 -9.46
C ALA A 28 14.47 24.07 -8.00
N GLU A 29 14.39 25.23 -7.33
CA GLU A 29 14.54 25.31 -5.87
C GLU A 29 13.21 24.98 -5.20
N VAL A 30 13.16 23.82 -4.53
CA VAL A 30 11.96 23.29 -3.88
C VAL A 30 12.24 22.95 -2.41
N VAL A 31 11.29 23.27 -1.53
CA VAL A 31 11.29 22.81 -0.13
C VAL A 31 10.13 21.85 0.13
N VAL A 32 10.40 20.77 0.86
CA VAL A 32 9.38 19.86 1.37
C VAL A 32 9.12 20.18 2.84
N LEU A 33 7.86 20.48 3.17
CA LEU A 33 7.40 20.69 4.55
C LEU A 33 6.68 19.44 5.03
N GLU A 34 7.20 18.80 6.06
CA GLU A 34 6.64 17.60 6.66
C GLU A 34 6.27 17.85 8.12
N ALA A 35 5.03 17.52 8.49
CA ALA A 35 4.50 17.76 9.82
C ALA A 35 5.09 16.86 10.90
N SER A 36 5.56 15.67 10.54
CA SER A 36 6.17 14.70 11.45
C SER A 36 7.69 14.83 11.50
N ASP A 37 8.30 14.03 12.33
CA ASP A 37 9.75 13.93 12.52
C ASP A 37 10.46 13.10 11.43
N ARG A 38 9.74 12.60 10.42
CA ARG A 38 10.26 11.74 9.37
C ARG A 38 9.50 11.90 8.04
N LEU A 39 10.16 11.54 6.95
CA LEU A 39 9.53 11.34 5.65
C LEU A 39 8.84 9.96 5.56
N GLY A 40 7.98 9.79 4.56
CA GLY A 40 7.35 8.51 4.20
C GLY A 40 5.84 8.46 4.40
N GLY A 41 5.27 9.33 5.23
CA GLY A 41 3.83 9.34 5.50
C GLY A 41 3.33 7.98 6.02
N ARG A 42 2.45 7.30 5.27
CA ARG A 42 1.92 5.96 5.60
C ARG A 42 2.92 4.83 5.46
N ILE A 43 4.09 5.06 4.86
CA ILE A 43 5.15 4.07 4.72
C ILE A 43 6.19 4.31 5.79
N ALA A 44 6.18 3.45 6.80
CA ALA A 44 7.08 3.52 7.95
C ALA A 44 7.32 2.13 8.53
N THR A 45 8.47 1.99 9.16
CA THR A 45 8.87 0.81 9.93
C THR A 45 9.34 1.26 11.30
N ASP A 46 8.81 0.67 12.34
CA ASP A 46 9.27 0.85 13.72
C ASP A 46 10.20 -0.31 14.11
N SER A 47 11.20 -0.03 14.92
CA SER A 47 12.03 -1.05 15.56
C SER A 47 11.60 -1.20 17.02
N ILE A 48 11.15 -2.41 17.39
CA ILE A 48 10.64 -2.72 18.73
C ILE A 48 11.34 -4.00 19.19
N ASP A 49 12.10 -3.94 20.26
CA ASP A 49 12.80 -5.10 20.86
C ASP A 49 13.61 -5.95 19.85
N GLY A 50 14.21 -5.29 18.85
CA GLY A 50 14.99 -5.95 17.80
C GLY A 50 14.16 -6.48 16.63
N PHE A 51 12.84 -6.36 16.67
CA PHE A 51 11.94 -6.67 15.55
C PHE A 51 11.67 -5.43 14.70
N LEU A 52 11.32 -5.64 13.43
CA LEU A 52 10.86 -4.61 12.52
C LEU A 52 9.36 -4.74 12.28
N CYS A 53 8.63 -3.67 12.59
CA CYS A 53 7.17 -3.61 12.46
C CYS A 53 6.79 -2.51 11.47
N ASP A 54 6.34 -2.88 10.28
CA ASP A 54 5.82 -1.92 9.31
C ASP A 54 4.46 -1.40 9.76
N ARG A 55 4.22 -0.11 9.60
CA ARG A 55 2.91 0.50 9.90
C ARG A 55 1.90 0.17 8.80
N GLY A 56 1.40 -1.06 8.84
CA GLY A 56 0.56 -1.68 7.81
C GLY A 56 1.34 -2.67 6.95
N PHE A 57 0.75 -3.86 6.67
CA PHE A 57 1.37 -4.83 5.79
C PHE A 57 1.37 -4.30 4.34
N GLN A 58 2.55 -4.11 3.78
CA GLN A 58 2.74 -3.57 2.44
C GLN A 58 3.88 -4.31 1.74
N LEU A 59 3.68 -4.66 0.47
CA LEU A 59 4.73 -5.12 -0.42
C LEU A 59 5.05 -4.04 -1.47
N ILE A 60 6.31 -3.90 -1.80
CA ILE A 60 6.74 -3.08 -2.92
C ILE A 60 6.76 -3.95 -4.17
N ASN A 61 6.22 -3.46 -5.27
CA ASN A 61 6.40 -4.12 -6.57
C ASN A 61 7.60 -3.48 -7.28
N SER A 62 8.72 -4.22 -7.38
CA SER A 62 9.96 -3.73 -8.00
C SER A 62 9.82 -3.42 -9.50
N LYS A 63 8.72 -3.84 -10.13
CA LYS A 63 8.42 -3.57 -11.54
C LYS A 63 7.45 -2.40 -11.75
N TYR A 64 7.04 -1.72 -10.71
CA TYR A 64 6.27 -0.48 -10.88
C TYR A 64 7.09 0.56 -11.68
N PRO A 65 6.49 1.19 -12.72
CA PRO A 65 7.23 2.13 -13.58
C PRO A 65 7.95 3.24 -12.79
N SER A 66 7.31 3.82 -11.78
CA SER A 66 7.95 4.86 -10.96
C SER A 66 9.07 4.32 -10.08
N ILE A 67 8.99 3.07 -9.60
CA ILE A 67 10.07 2.44 -8.83
C ILE A 67 11.28 2.14 -9.74
N VAL A 68 11.02 1.66 -10.96
CA VAL A 68 12.07 1.41 -11.96
C VAL A 68 12.76 2.72 -12.35
N GLU A 69 11.99 3.77 -12.61
CA GLU A 69 12.52 5.08 -12.99
C GLU A 69 13.37 5.72 -11.87
N LEU A 70 12.94 5.57 -10.61
CA LEU A 70 13.67 6.09 -9.46
C LEU A 70 14.94 5.31 -9.13
N ASP A 71 15.15 4.13 -9.74
CA ASP A 71 16.33 3.29 -9.57
C ASP A 71 16.73 3.09 -8.10
N VAL A 72 15.75 2.64 -7.29
CA VAL A 72 15.89 2.58 -5.83
C VAL A 72 16.01 1.16 -5.29
N ILE A 73 15.75 0.13 -6.10
CA ILE A 73 15.62 -1.27 -5.66
C ILE A 73 16.90 -1.80 -5.01
N ASP A 74 18.04 -1.55 -5.62
CA ASP A 74 19.33 -2.01 -5.07
C ASP A 74 19.71 -1.21 -3.80
N VAL A 75 19.32 0.06 -3.74
CA VAL A 75 19.61 0.94 -2.59
C VAL A 75 18.87 0.49 -1.32
N ILE A 76 17.65 -0.07 -1.48
CA ILE A 76 16.83 -0.52 -0.35
C ILE A 76 17.08 -1.98 0.05
N ASP A 77 18.06 -2.66 -0.55
CA ASP A 77 18.34 -4.08 -0.30
C ASP A 77 17.07 -4.94 -0.40
N PHE A 78 16.47 -4.95 -1.60
CA PHE A 78 15.17 -5.53 -1.87
C PHE A 78 15.20 -7.07 -1.79
N VAL A 79 14.31 -7.65 -0.98
CA VAL A 79 14.12 -9.09 -0.83
C VAL A 79 12.82 -9.48 -1.52
N PRO A 80 12.87 -10.30 -2.58
CA PRO A 80 11.66 -10.77 -3.25
C PRO A 80 10.78 -11.63 -2.34
N ALA A 81 9.48 -11.37 -2.31
CA ALA A 81 8.49 -12.21 -1.66
C ALA A 81 8.04 -13.35 -2.60
N PRO A 82 7.53 -14.47 -2.05
CA PRO A 82 6.96 -15.54 -2.85
C PRO A 82 5.84 -15.04 -3.76
N ARG A 83 5.86 -15.44 -5.03
CA ARG A 83 4.79 -15.15 -6.02
C ARG A 83 3.65 -16.18 -5.90
N ALA A 84 3.27 -16.46 -4.67
CA ALA A 84 2.24 -17.43 -4.30
C ALA A 84 1.58 -17.02 -3.00
N ILE A 85 0.32 -17.42 -2.85
CA ILE A 85 -0.44 -17.32 -1.60
C ILE A 85 -0.81 -18.70 -1.10
N GLU A 86 -1.17 -18.80 0.16
CA GLU A 86 -1.84 -19.97 0.73
C GLU A 86 -3.30 -19.63 1.02
N VAL A 87 -4.18 -20.58 0.71
CA VAL A 87 -5.61 -20.44 0.92
C VAL A 87 -6.06 -21.55 1.87
N VAL A 88 -6.71 -21.17 2.96
CA VAL A 88 -7.36 -22.13 3.87
C VAL A 88 -8.67 -22.58 3.26
N VAL A 89 -8.85 -23.88 3.06
CA VAL A 89 -10.10 -24.50 2.60
C VAL A 89 -10.44 -25.65 3.55
N GLY A 90 -11.46 -25.47 4.37
CA GLY A 90 -11.73 -26.38 5.48
C GLY A 90 -10.59 -26.30 6.53
N ASP A 91 -9.97 -27.43 6.81
CA ASP A 91 -8.84 -27.59 7.74
C ASP A 91 -7.46 -27.64 7.05
N LYS A 92 -7.42 -27.41 5.74
CA LYS A 92 -6.18 -27.55 4.93
C LYS A 92 -5.75 -26.26 4.27
N ARG A 93 -4.43 -26.06 4.20
CA ARG A 93 -3.80 -24.98 3.46
C ARG A 93 -3.42 -25.46 2.06
N HIS A 94 -3.77 -24.70 1.04
CA HIS A 94 -3.47 -24.99 -0.36
C HIS A 94 -2.71 -23.81 -0.97
N ALA A 95 -1.50 -24.08 -1.44
CA ALA A 95 -0.71 -23.08 -2.15
C ALA A 95 -1.21 -22.89 -3.58
N ILE A 96 -1.34 -21.64 -4.01
CA ILE A 96 -1.56 -21.24 -5.38
C ILE A 96 -0.62 -20.10 -5.74
N GLY A 97 0.05 -20.20 -6.86
CA GLY A 97 1.05 -19.22 -7.26
C GLY A 97 1.20 -19.10 -8.76
N ASP A 98 2.22 -18.35 -9.14
CA ASP A 98 2.58 -18.16 -10.54
C ASP A 98 2.85 -19.51 -11.22
N PRO A 99 2.14 -19.86 -12.31
CA PRO A 99 2.35 -21.12 -13.03
C PRO A 99 3.78 -21.34 -13.51
N ARG A 100 4.55 -20.27 -13.69
CA ARG A 100 5.96 -20.34 -14.10
C ARG A 100 6.86 -20.93 -13.02
N SER A 101 6.52 -20.70 -11.74
CA SER A 101 7.27 -21.21 -10.58
C SER A 101 6.57 -22.39 -9.89
N MET A 102 5.25 -22.50 -10.02
CA MET A 102 4.43 -23.51 -9.35
C MET A 102 3.39 -24.12 -10.31
N PRO A 103 3.79 -24.81 -11.41
CA PRO A 103 2.86 -25.29 -12.44
C PRO A 103 1.80 -26.25 -11.87
N MET A 104 2.17 -27.11 -10.92
CA MET A 104 1.24 -28.07 -10.31
C MET A 104 0.17 -27.40 -9.43
N SER A 105 0.40 -26.18 -8.93
CA SER A 105 -0.59 -25.46 -8.11
C SER A 105 -1.85 -25.10 -8.90
N VAL A 106 -1.72 -24.94 -10.23
CA VAL A 106 -2.85 -24.67 -11.14
C VAL A 106 -3.84 -25.82 -11.18
N LEU A 107 -3.37 -27.06 -10.98
CA LEU A 107 -4.23 -28.26 -11.02
C LEU A 107 -5.00 -28.52 -9.72
N HIS A 108 -4.69 -27.81 -8.64
CA HIS A 108 -5.38 -27.97 -7.36
C HIS A 108 -6.84 -27.51 -7.42
N ARG A 109 -7.77 -28.46 -7.35
CA ARG A 109 -9.23 -28.20 -7.39
C ARG A 109 -9.76 -27.45 -6.16
N ALA A 110 -9.09 -27.55 -5.01
CA ALA A 110 -9.47 -26.83 -3.81
C ALA A 110 -9.48 -25.30 -3.99
N THR A 111 -8.58 -24.78 -4.83
CA THR A 111 -8.44 -23.35 -5.16
C THR A 111 -9.20 -22.93 -6.42
N GLY A 112 -9.98 -23.84 -7.01
CA GLY A 112 -10.79 -23.63 -8.21
C GLY A 112 -10.44 -24.59 -9.35
N THR A 113 -11.32 -24.65 -10.37
CA THR A 113 -11.15 -25.54 -11.51
C THR A 113 -10.18 -24.99 -12.56
N LEU A 114 -9.60 -25.87 -13.38
CA LEU A 114 -8.70 -25.43 -14.44
C LEU A 114 -9.37 -24.52 -15.49
N PRO A 115 -10.60 -24.78 -15.97
CA PRO A 115 -11.31 -23.86 -16.86
C PRO A 115 -11.50 -22.46 -16.26
N GLU A 116 -11.86 -22.37 -14.96
CA GLU A 116 -11.99 -21.08 -14.26
C GLU A 116 -10.66 -20.32 -14.23
N LYS A 117 -9.54 -21.00 -13.93
CA LYS A 117 -8.21 -20.39 -13.90
C LYS A 117 -7.75 -19.94 -15.30
N LEU A 118 -8.09 -20.67 -16.35
CA LEU A 118 -7.83 -20.25 -17.74
C LEU A 118 -8.71 -19.04 -18.13
N ALA A 119 -9.96 -19.01 -17.69
CA ALA A 119 -10.85 -17.88 -17.91
C ALA A 119 -10.34 -16.61 -17.20
N LEU A 120 -9.73 -16.75 -16.01
CA LEU A 120 -9.08 -15.63 -15.31
C LEU A 120 -8.01 -14.95 -16.18
N LEU A 121 -7.15 -15.72 -16.86
CA LEU A 121 -6.15 -15.15 -17.76
C LEU A 121 -6.79 -14.33 -18.88
N ARG A 122 -7.89 -14.82 -19.46
CA ARG A 122 -8.65 -14.07 -20.49
C ARG A 122 -9.18 -12.76 -19.94
N ILE A 123 -9.76 -12.77 -18.71
CA ILE A 123 -10.25 -11.56 -18.04
C ILE A 123 -9.12 -10.56 -17.81
N ILE A 124 -7.98 -11.00 -17.28
CA ILE A 124 -6.82 -10.14 -17.00
C ILE A 124 -6.34 -9.40 -18.26
N PHE A 125 -6.32 -10.09 -19.41
CA PHE A 125 -5.83 -9.50 -20.66
C PHE A 125 -6.93 -8.89 -21.55
N SER A 126 -8.21 -8.97 -21.14
CA SER A 126 -9.31 -8.33 -21.84
C SER A 126 -9.40 -6.82 -21.55
N LYS A 127 -10.11 -6.09 -22.39
CA LYS A 127 -10.47 -4.70 -22.09
C LYS A 127 -11.43 -4.68 -20.88
N PRO A 128 -11.13 -3.91 -19.82
CA PRO A 128 -12.03 -3.80 -18.68
C PRO A 128 -13.39 -3.24 -19.11
N LYS A 129 -14.46 -3.71 -18.46
CA LYS A 129 -15.79 -3.13 -18.61
C LYS A 129 -15.91 -1.86 -17.77
N ASP A 130 -16.62 -0.86 -18.29
CA ASP A 130 -16.94 0.35 -17.55
C ASP A 130 -18.18 0.14 -16.67
N ASN A 131 -18.26 0.87 -15.57
CA ASN A 131 -19.40 0.91 -14.65
C ASN A 131 -19.85 -0.45 -14.07
N VAL A 132 -18.91 -1.36 -13.90
CA VAL A 132 -19.10 -2.65 -13.21
C VAL A 132 -18.03 -2.85 -12.16
N SER A 133 -18.32 -3.66 -11.15
CA SER A 133 -17.33 -4.01 -10.13
C SER A 133 -16.40 -5.13 -10.62
N ILE A 134 -15.19 -5.17 -10.05
CA ILE A 134 -14.28 -6.31 -10.28
C ILE A 134 -14.87 -7.60 -9.69
N GLY A 135 -15.64 -7.51 -8.59
CA GLY A 135 -16.35 -8.64 -8.01
C GLY A 135 -17.36 -9.25 -8.98
N GLU A 136 -18.18 -8.44 -9.66
CA GLU A 136 -19.12 -8.91 -10.70
C GLU A 136 -18.38 -9.57 -11.88
N VAL A 137 -17.28 -8.96 -12.36
CA VAL A 137 -16.51 -9.53 -13.47
C VAL A 137 -15.91 -10.88 -13.11
N LEU A 138 -15.39 -11.02 -11.87
CA LEU A 138 -14.71 -12.24 -11.42
C LEU A 138 -15.67 -13.30 -10.89
N SER A 139 -16.90 -12.97 -10.53
CA SER A 139 -17.90 -13.95 -10.01
C SER A 139 -18.19 -15.07 -11.01
N ALA A 140 -18.07 -14.80 -12.31
CA ALA A 140 -18.18 -15.80 -13.37
C ALA A 140 -17.11 -16.92 -13.27
N LEU A 141 -16.06 -16.73 -12.47
CA LEU A 141 -15.01 -17.74 -12.22
C LEU A 141 -15.38 -18.71 -11.08
N GLY A 142 -16.63 -18.66 -10.58
CA GLY A 142 -17.15 -19.63 -9.62
C GLY A 142 -16.22 -19.85 -8.41
N SER A 143 -15.77 -21.09 -8.24
CA SER A 143 -14.98 -21.49 -7.07
C SER A 143 -13.59 -20.83 -7.01
N THR A 144 -12.98 -20.50 -8.13
CA THR A 144 -11.71 -19.76 -8.17
C THR A 144 -11.90 -18.35 -7.59
N TYR A 145 -12.99 -17.68 -7.91
CA TYR A 145 -13.30 -16.37 -7.33
C TYR A 145 -13.57 -16.47 -5.84
N GLU A 146 -14.56 -17.27 -5.44
CA GLU A 146 -15.03 -17.30 -4.05
C GLU A 146 -13.94 -17.77 -3.06
N ARG A 147 -13.17 -18.79 -3.43
CA ARG A 147 -12.19 -19.39 -2.51
C ARG A 147 -10.84 -18.73 -2.52
N THR A 148 -10.43 -18.13 -3.65
CA THR A 148 -9.07 -17.65 -3.82
C THR A 148 -9.01 -16.14 -4.06
N LEU A 149 -9.67 -15.65 -5.13
CA LEU A 149 -9.51 -14.26 -5.54
C LEU A 149 -10.23 -13.30 -4.61
N ARG A 150 -11.43 -13.61 -4.15
CA ARG A 150 -12.20 -12.71 -3.30
C ARG A 150 -11.53 -12.45 -1.96
N PRO A 151 -11.07 -13.46 -1.17
CA PRO A 151 -10.35 -13.20 0.06
C PRO A 151 -9.00 -12.51 -0.18
N PHE A 152 -8.29 -12.87 -1.23
CA PHE A 152 -7.03 -12.20 -1.59
C PHE A 152 -7.24 -10.73 -1.97
N LEU A 153 -8.19 -10.42 -2.85
CA LEU A 153 -8.49 -9.07 -3.29
C LEU A 153 -9.11 -8.21 -2.19
N HIS A 154 -9.82 -8.82 -1.24
CA HIS A 154 -10.25 -8.12 -0.03
C HIS A 154 -9.04 -7.55 0.72
N GLY A 155 -7.97 -8.32 0.85
CA GLY A 155 -6.72 -7.84 1.45
C GLY A 155 -6.01 -6.74 0.64
N VAL A 156 -6.11 -6.79 -0.68
CA VAL A 156 -5.50 -5.81 -1.58
C VAL A 156 -6.24 -4.47 -1.55
N PHE A 157 -7.58 -4.51 -1.54
CA PHE A 157 -8.42 -3.31 -1.58
C PHE A 157 -8.86 -2.83 -0.20
N LEU A 158 -8.69 -3.64 0.84
CA LEU A 158 -9.26 -3.46 2.18
C LEU A 158 -10.79 -3.26 2.15
N ALA A 159 -11.43 -3.83 1.13
CA ALA A 159 -12.86 -3.74 0.88
C ALA A 159 -13.35 -4.94 0.04
N ASP A 160 -14.66 -5.20 0.06
CA ASP A 160 -15.23 -6.24 -0.81
C ASP A 160 -15.02 -5.86 -2.28
N PRO A 161 -14.51 -6.79 -3.14
CA PRO A 161 -14.30 -6.54 -4.57
C PRO A 161 -15.54 -6.08 -5.34
N HIS A 162 -16.74 -6.32 -4.81
CA HIS A 162 -18.00 -5.82 -5.40
C HIS A 162 -18.17 -4.28 -5.26
N LEU A 163 -17.39 -3.62 -4.44
CA LEU A 163 -17.37 -2.15 -4.32
C LEU A 163 -16.34 -1.48 -5.25
N ILE A 164 -15.43 -2.26 -5.83
CA ILE A 164 -14.24 -1.78 -6.52
C ILE A 164 -14.45 -1.78 -8.03
N ASP A 165 -14.12 -0.66 -8.69
CA ASP A 165 -14.18 -0.52 -10.15
C ASP A 165 -13.35 -1.59 -10.88
N ALA A 166 -13.94 -2.23 -11.89
CA ALA A 166 -13.29 -3.31 -12.63
C ALA A 166 -12.01 -2.88 -13.35
N ARG A 167 -11.94 -1.64 -13.83
CA ARG A 167 -10.75 -1.11 -14.52
C ARG A 167 -9.56 -1.06 -13.56
N TYR A 168 -9.78 -0.58 -12.33
CA TYR A 168 -8.78 -0.58 -11.28
C TYR A 168 -8.42 -2.01 -10.87
N GLY A 169 -9.41 -2.86 -10.58
CA GLY A 169 -9.19 -4.25 -10.17
C GLY A 169 -8.36 -5.04 -11.20
N ILE A 170 -8.67 -4.91 -12.50
CA ILE A 170 -7.90 -5.56 -13.57
C ILE A 170 -6.48 -4.99 -13.66
N SER A 171 -6.29 -3.67 -13.48
CA SER A 171 -4.95 -3.08 -13.48
C SER A 171 -4.07 -3.66 -12.36
N ILE A 172 -4.64 -3.88 -11.18
CA ILE A 172 -3.98 -4.53 -10.05
C ILE A 172 -3.64 -5.99 -10.36
N LEU A 173 -4.59 -6.77 -10.91
CA LEU A 173 -4.31 -8.15 -11.32
C LEU A 173 -3.19 -8.24 -12.35
N ARG A 174 -3.14 -7.32 -13.32
CA ARG A 174 -2.03 -7.21 -14.29
C ARG A 174 -0.71 -6.92 -13.61
N SER A 175 -0.71 -6.05 -12.61
CA SER A 175 0.51 -5.72 -11.87
C SER A 175 1.07 -6.91 -11.07
N PHE A 176 0.21 -7.81 -10.60
CA PHE A 176 0.65 -9.07 -9.97
C PHE A 176 1.24 -10.06 -10.97
N VAL A 177 0.66 -10.17 -12.18
CA VAL A 177 1.17 -11.06 -13.24
C VAL A 177 2.53 -10.60 -13.74
N SER A 178 2.71 -9.30 -13.98
CA SER A 178 3.95 -8.71 -14.52
C SER A 178 4.95 -8.31 -13.44
N GLY A 179 4.50 -8.21 -12.18
CA GLY A 179 5.27 -7.65 -11.09
C GLY A 179 6.22 -8.62 -10.40
N SER A 180 6.98 -8.07 -9.48
CA SER A 180 7.81 -8.82 -8.54
C SER A 180 7.64 -8.18 -7.15
N PRO A 181 6.73 -8.72 -6.32
CA PRO A 181 6.50 -8.21 -4.98
C PRO A 181 7.67 -8.55 -4.06
N GLY A 182 7.91 -7.71 -3.06
CA GLY A 182 8.92 -7.94 -2.05
C GLY A 182 8.98 -6.84 -1.01
N LEU A 183 9.98 -6.92 -0.16
CA LEU A 183 10.23 -5.99 0.95
C LEU A 183 11.67 -5.50 0.92
N PRO A 184 11.96 -4.26 1.32
CA PRO A 184 13.30 -3.91 1.73
C PRO A 184 13.71 -4.76 2.93
N ARG A 185 14.96 -5.25 2.96
CA ARG A 185 15.46 -6.12 4.03
C ARG A 185 15.19 -5.56 5.43
N LYS A 186 15.29 -4.24 5.61
CA LYS A 186 15.12 -3.55 6.90
C LYS A 186 13.80 -2.78 6.99
N GLY A 187 12.72 -3.30 6.38
CA GLY A 187 11.40 -2.71 6.47
C GLY A 187 11.04 -1.75 5.33
N VAL A 188 9.73 -1.60 5.09
CA VAL A 188 9.23 -0.75 3.98
C VAL A 188 9.63 0.72 4.11
N GLY A 189 9.90 1.18 5.33
CA GLY A 189 10.40 2.53 5.62
C GLY A 189 11.73 2.87 4.93
N GLN A 190 12.50 1.86 4.48
CA GLN A 190 13.73 2.09 3.72
C GLN A 190 13.47 2.78 2.37
N LEU A 191 12.30 2.57 1.74
CA LEU A 191 11.96 3.21 0.48
C LEU A 191 11.91 4.75 0.60
N PRO A 192 11.05 5.34 1.45
CA PRO A 192 11.03 6.79 1.61
C PRO A 192 12.34 7.35 2.19
N LEU A 193 13.07 6.60 3.03
CA LEU A 193 14.36 7.01 3.54
C LEU A 193 15.41 7.13 2.42
N ALA A 194 15.48 6.15 1.53
CA ALA A 194 16.40 6.17 0.39
C ALA A 194 16.10 7.31 -0.57
N LEU A 195 14.82 7.52 -0.89
CA LEU A 195 14.39 8.62 -1.75
C LEU A 195 14.58 9.99 -1.08
N GLY A 196 14.27 10.08 0.21
CA GLY A 196 14.41 11.32 0.99
C GLY A 196 15.84 11.82 1.10
N LYS A 197 16.84 10.92 1.14
CA LYS A 197 18.27 11.30 1.12
C LYS A 197 18.70 12.03 -0.16
N ARG A 198 17.91 11.95 -1.22
CA ARG A 198 18.15 12.64 -2.49
C ARG A 198 17.54 14.05 -2.52
N LEU A 199 16.71 14.40 -1.54
CA LEU A 199 16.10 15.71 -1.43
C LEU A 199 17.10 16.72 -0.85
N HIS A 200 17.14 17.91 -1.43
CA HIS A 200 18.09 18.97 -1.02
C HIS A 200 17.58 19.78 0.17
N ASN A 201 16.26 20.04 0.23
CA ASN A 201 15.68 20.91 1.25
C ASN A 201 14.40 20.29 1.84
N VAL A 202 14.46 19.85 3.09
CA VAL A 202 13.36 19.24 3.83
C VAL A 202 13.27 19.87 5.21
N GLU A 203 12.12 20.42 5.55
CA GLU A 203 11.79 20.93 6.89
C GLU A 203 10.82 19.94 7.57
N LEU A 204 11.35 19.10 8.46
CA LEU A 204 10.58 18.21 9.33
C LEU A 204 9.96 18.98 10.49
N ASN A 205 9.00 18.39 11.19
CA ASN A 205 8.26 19.00 12.30
C ASN A 205 7.65 20.37 11.92
N THR A 206 7.37 20.57 10.62
CA THR A 206 6.82 21.81 10.07
C THR A 206 5.46 21.55 9.46
N ARG A 207 4.44 21.66 10.30
CA ARG A 207 3.04 21.47 9.88
C ARG A 207 2.54 22.71 9.15
N VAL A 208 2.00 22.55 7.96
CA VAL A 208 1.19 23.58 7.29
C VAL A 208 -0.23 23.53 7.86
N GLU A 209 -0.68 24.62 8.39
CA GLU A 209 -1.99 24.74 9.06
C GLU A 209 -3.04 25.37 8.15
N ARG A 210 -2.62 26.27 7.24
CA ARG A 210 -3.50 26.99 6.32
C ARG A 210 -2.73 27.44 5.08
N ILE A 211 -3.45 27.51 3.96
CA ILE A 211 -2.99 28.07 2.70
C ILE A 211 -3.91 29.21 2.31
N ASN A 212 -3.37 30.42 2.17
CA ASN A 212 -4.06 31.65 1.80
C ASN A 212 -3.42 32.23 0.53
N GLY A 213 -3.91 31.83 -0.67
CA GLY A 213 -3.23 32.19 -1.90
C GLY A 213 -1.80 31.66 -1.93
N HIS A 214 -0.83 32.54 -2.04
CA HIS A 214 0.61 32.19 -2.04
C HIS A 214 1.24 32.11 -0.65
N GLU A 215 0.49 32.44 0.40
CA GLU A 215 0.97 32.36 1.78
C GLU A 215 0.58 31.05 2.44
N LEU A 216 1.56 30.40 3.10
CA LEU A 216 1.37 29.21 3.92
C LEU A 216 1.65 29.59 5.38
N ILE A 217 0.67 29.35 6.24
CA ILE A 217 0.83 29.45 7.69
C ILE A 217 1.28 28.10 8.19
N THR A 218 2.43 28.08 8.82
CA THR A 218 3.03 26.85 9.37
C THR A 218 3.24 26.95 10.87
N SER A 219 3.46 25.82 11.53
CA SER A 219 3.85 25.78 12.94
C SER A 219 5.16 26.52 13.26
N ALA A 220 5.98 26.81 12.26
CA ALA A 220 7.25 27.52 12.36
C ALA A 220 7.17 28.99 11.92
N GLY A 221 5.99 29.48 11.53
CA GLY A 221 5.75 30.84 11.05
C GLY A 221 5.19 30.87 9.62
N ALA A 222 4.99 32.09 9.09
CA ALA A 222 4.47 32.28 7.74
C ALA A 222 5.59 32.22 6.69
N ILE A 223 5.31 31.58 5.56
CA ILE A 223 6.15 31.54 4.37
C ILE A 223 5.32 31.86 3.13
N THR A 224 5.98 32.20 2.05
CA THR A 224 5.32 32.41 0.73
C THR A 224 5.92 31.51 -0.33
N ALA A 225 5.10 31.11 -1.31
CA ALA A 225 5.55 30.28 -2.42
C ALA A 225 4.93 30.73 -3.76
N ASN A 226 5.70 30.67 -4.84
CA ASN A 226 5.18 30.91 -6.18
C ASN A 226 4.24 29.78 -6.62
N LYS A 227 4.60 28.54 -6.30
CA LYS A 227 3.82 27.33 -6.59
C LYS A 227 3.76 26.43 -5.35
N ILE A 228 2.60 25.84 -5.11
CA ILE A 228 2.31 24.98 -3.95
C ILE A 228 1.79 23.63 -4.43
N ILE A 229 2.42 22.54 -4.00
CA ILE A 229 1.94 21.17 -4.23
C ILE A 229 1.47 20.60 -2.90
N VAL A 230 0.17 20.39 -2.74
CA VAL A 230 -0.40 19.70 -1.57
C VAL A 230 -0.31 18.19 -1.81
N ALA A 231 0.51 17.50 -1.03
CA ALA A 231 0.81 16.08 -1.13
C ALA A 231 0.58 15.33 0.20
N THR A 232 -0.34 15.81 1.01
CA THR A 232 -0.75 15.24 2.28
C THR A 232 -1.74 14.08 2.09
N ASP A 233 -2.15 13.45 3.19
CA ASP A 233 -3.32 12.57 3.17
C ASP A 233 -4.59 13.35 2.77
N VAL A 234 -5.62 12.60 2.35
CA VAL A 234 -6.85 13.19 1.80
C VAL A 234 -7.60 14.07 2.80
N MET A 235 -7.58 13.74 4.10
CA MET A 235 -8.29 14.52 5.13
C MET A 235 -7.60 15.86 5.36
N THR A 236 -6.28 15.83 5.50
CA THR A 236 -5.46 17.05 5.63
C THR A 236 -5.58 17.90 4.36
N ALA A 237 -5.54 17.30 3.17
CA ALA A 237 -5.72 18.02 1.91
C ALA A 237 -7.10 18.70 1.83
N THR A 238 -8.18 18.00 2.21
CA THR A 238 -9.55 18.55 2.30
C THR A 238 -9.60 19.79 3.22
N GLN A 239 -8.95 19.72 4.37
CA GLN A 239 -8.89 20.84 5.31
C GLN A 239 -8.09 22.03 4.77
N LEU A 240 -6.88 21.79 4.24
CA LEU A 240 -6.01 22.83 3.67
C LEU A 240 -6.62 23.52 2.48
N LEU A 241 -7.36 22.80 1.63
CA LEU A 241 -7.98 23.31 0.41
C LEU A 241 -9.40 23.82 0.64
N ASN A 242 -9.98 23.57 1.83
CA ASN A 242 -11.36 23.88 2.17
C ASN A 242 -12.36 23.39 1.08
N CYS A 243 -12.17 22.17 0.61
CA CYS A 243 -13.03 21.55 -0.41
C CYS A 243 -13.17 20.06 -0.19
N ASP A 244 -14.33 19.49 -0.51
CA ASP A 244 -14.53 18.03 -0.50
C ASP A 244 -13.82 17.39 -1.70
N LEU A 245 -12.92 16.46 -1.42
CA LEU A 245 -12.17 15.72 -2.43
C LEU A 245 -12.91 14.46 -2.91
N ASP A 246 -14.14 14.21 -2.42
CA ASP A 246 -15.00 13.06 -2.77
C ASP A 246 -14.22 11.73 -2.80
N THR A 247 -13.47 11.46 -1.73
CA THR A 247 -12.64 10.28 -1.61
C THR A 247 -13.02 9.49 -0.38
N GLN A 248 -13.53 8.29 -0.57
CA GLN A 248 -13.75 7.33 0.50
C GLN A 248 -12.44 6.60 0.81
N MET A 249 -12.22 6.29 2.09
CA MET A 249 -11.03 5.57 2.55
C MET A 249 -11.42 4.23 3.17
N ALA A 250 -10.64 3.22 2.89
CA ALA A 250 -10.66 1.95 3.62
C ALA A 250 -9.64 1.98 4.75
N GLY A 251 -9.93 1.24 5.81
CA GLY A 251 -9.05 1.10 6.96
C GLY A 251 -8.83 -0.36 7.37
N CYS A 252 -7.80 -0.59 8.16
CA CYS A 252 -7.47 -1.90 8.72
C CYS A 252 -6.72 -1.78 10.04
N ILE A 253 -6.52 -2.92 10.70
CA ILE A 253 -5.59 -3.05 11.81
C ILE A 253 -4.50 -4.04 11.40
N THR A 254 -3.25 -3.68 11.63
CA THR A 254 -2.12 -4.61 11.48
C THR A 254 -1.61 -5.00 12.87
N TRP A 255 -1.49 -6.30 13.08
CA TRP A 255 -1.02 -6.92 14.31
C TRP A 255 0.30 -7.62 14.07
N TYR A 256 1.22 -7.47 15.00
CA TYR A 256 2.48 -8.20 15.01
C TYR A 256 2.52 -9.11 16.22
N HIS A 257 2.64 -10.42 15.95
CA HIS A 257 2.79 -11.42 17.02
C HIS A 257 4.14 -12.13 16.90
N ILE A 258 4.78 -12.33 18.04
CA ILE A 258 5.94 -13.21 18.16
C ILE A 258 5.43 -14.64 18.33
N CYS A 259 5.96 -15.55 17.51
CA CYS A 259 5.60 -16.96 17.56
C CYS A 259 6.75 -17.78 18.16
N ASP A 260 6.42 -18.75 19.03
CA ASP A 260 7.40 -19.66 19.67
C ASP A 260 8.00 -20.64 18.65
N SER A 261 7.26 -20.95 17.59
CA SER A 261 7.68 -21.79 16.48
C SER A 261 7.13 -21.26 15.17
N ASN A 262 7.83 -21.54 14.06
CA ASN A 262 7.38 -21.10 12.76
C ASN A 262 6.16 -21.89 12.27
N PRO A 263 4.98 -21.27 12.10
CA PRO A 263 3.78 -21.97 11.62
C PRO A 263 3.78 -22.21 10.10
N SER A 264 4.71 -21.60 9.35
CA SER A 264 4.73 -21.62 7.88
C SER A 264 6.03 -22.13 7.27
N GLY A 265 7.15 -21.41 7.46
CA GLY A 265 8.42 -21.66 6.77
C GLY A 265 8.42 -21.28 5.27
N THR A 266 7.40 -20.57 4.77
CA THR A 266 7.24 -20.32 3.33
C THR A 266 7.22 -18.84 2.94
N GLY A 267 6.95 -17.94 3.87
CA GLY A 267 6.75 -16.51 3.59
C GLY A 267 5.56 -16.19 2.67
N ARG A 268 4.65 -17.17 2.47
CA ARG A 268 3.46 -16.97 1.64
C ARG A 268 2.35 -16.31 2.46
N LEU A 269 1.64 -15.39 1.81
CA LEU A 269 0.47 -14.74 2.40
C LEU A 269 -0.67 -15.75 2.54
N LEU A 270 -1.17 -15.93 3.75
CA LEU A 270 -2.29 -16.82 4.06
C LEU A 270 -3.61 -16.03 4.06
N VAL A 271 -4.62 -16.56 3.37
CA VAL A 271 -5.99 -16.03 3.36
C VAL A 271 -7.00 -17.13 3.68
N ASP A 272 -8.15 -16.75 4.26
CA ASP A 272 -9.23 -17.68 4.59
C ASP A 272 -10.33 -17.66 3.49
N SER A 273 -10.54 -18.80 2.83
CA SER A 273 -11.58 -18.94 1.82
C SER A 273 -13.00 -18.85 2.40
N GLN A 274 -13.18 -19.21 3.66
CA GLN A 274 -14.48 -19.21 4.33
C GLN A 274 -14.83 -17.85 4.93
N ARG A 275 -13.81 -16.98 5.11
CA ARG A 275 -13.97 -15.66 5.76
C ARG A 275 -14.65 -15.80 7.13
N GLY A 276 -14.23 -16.83 7.88
CA GLY A 276 -14.82 -17.24 9.15
C GLY A 276 -14.52 -16.35 10.35
N GLY A 277 -13.78 -15.25 10.15
CA GLY A 277 -13.41 -14.32 11.21
C GLY A 277 -12.88 -12.97 10.68
N PRO A 278 -12.34 -12.13 11.58
CA PRO A 278 -11.97 -10.75 11.26
C PRO A 278 -10.61 -10.63 10.53
N VAL A 279 -9.80 -11.69 10.47
CA VAL A 279 -8.49 -11.66 9.82
C VAL A 279 -8.70 -11.68 8.30
N ILE A 280 -8.11 -10.70 7.64
CA ILE A 280 -8.12 -10.56 6.17
C ILE A 280 -6.99 -11.39 5.56
N ASN A 281 -5.79 -11.26 6.10
CA ASN A 281 -4.61 -12.02 5.71
C ASN A 281 -3.59 -12.11 6.84
N SER A 282 -2.66 -13.06 6.72
CA SER A 282 -1.58 -13.26 7.68
C SER A 282 -0.34 -13.82 6.99
N VAL A 283 0.84 -13.45 7.45
CA VAL A 283 2.12 -13.94 6.92
C VAL A 283 3.20 -13.98 8.01
N VAL A 284 4.03 -14.99 8.02
CA VAL A 284 5.28 -14.98 8.78
C VAL A 284 6.24 -14.07 8.01
N ILE A 285 6.30 -12.80 8.38
CA ILE A 285 7.04 -11.79 7.62
C ILE A 285 8.55 -12.01 7.72
N SER A 286 9.02 -12.59 8.81
CA SER A 286 10.41 -13.01 8.98
C SER A 286 10.83 -14.14 8.05
N ASP A 287 9.89 -14.90 7.44
CA ASP A 287 10.19 -15.87 6.39
C ASP A 287 10.47 -15.18 5.04
N ILE A 288 9.95 -13.97 4.81
CA ILE A 288 10.26 -13.18 3.62
C ILE A 288 11.62 -12.50 3.80
N SER A 289 11.80 -11.81 4.92
CA SER A 289 13.07 -11.19 5.28
C SER A 289 13.45 -11.54 6.72
N PRO A 290 14.48 -12.37 6.94
CA PRO A 290 14.92 -12.74 8.29
C PRO A 290 15.31 -11.55 9.17
N ALA A 291 15.66 -10.41 8.59
CA ALA A 291 15.98 -9.19 9.34
C ALA A 291 14.79 -8.58 10.09
N TYR A 292 13.56 -9.08 9.87
CA TYR A 292 12.36 -8.61 10.61
C TYR A 292 12.27 -9.15 12.02
N ALA A 293 13.04 -10.20 12.37
CA ALA A 293 13.05 -10.78 13.71
C ALA A 293 14.48 -11.06 14.19
N PRO A 294 14.74 -11.07 15.48
CA PRO A 294 15.97 -11.61 16.03
C PRO A 294 16.17 -13.08 15.65
N GLU A 295 17.42 -13.54 15.63
CA GLU A 295 17.76 -14.91 15.29
C GLU A 295 17.02 -15.91 16.19
N GLY A 296 16.43 -16.94 15.56
CA GLY A 296 15.65 -17.98 16.24
C GLY A 296 14.23 -17.56 16.65
N GLN A 297 13.79 -16.35 16.33
CA GLN A 297 12.43 -15.88 16.58
C GLN A 297 11.66 -15.67 15.27
N TYR A 298 10.32 -15.74 15.36
CA TYR A 298 9.44 -15.60 14.21
C TYR A 298 8.44 -14.48 14.43
N LEU A 299 8.32 -13.59 13.45
CA LEU A 299 7.38 -12.49 13.48
C LEU A 299 6.25 -12.71 12.49
N LEU A 300 5.04 -12.72 13.00
CA LEU A 300 3.82 -12.82 12.21
C LEU A 300 3.23 -11.41 12.01
N SER A 301 2.96 -11.03 10.77
CA SER A 301 2.16 -9.86 10.42
C SER A 301 0.75 -10.30 10.02
N THR A 302 -0.27 -9.71 10.63
CA THR A 302 -1.68 -10.05 10.40
C THR A 302 -2.49 -8.78 10.15
N THR A 303 -3.28 -8.76 9.09
CA THR A 303 -4.23 -7.68 8.81
C THR A 303 -5.65 -8.12 9.19
N SER A 304 -6.36 -7.28 9.91
CA SER A 304 -7.77 -7.47 10.26
C SER A 304 -8.64 -6.27 9.94
N VAL A 305 -9.96 -6.45 9.96
CA VAL A 305 -10.91 -5.34 9.88
C VAL A 305 -10.82 -4.44 11.13
N LEU A 306 -11.25 -3.19 11.02
CA LEU A 306 -11.30 -2.24 12.13
C LEU A 306 -12.24 -2.74 13.24
N GLY A 307 -11.98 -2.30 14.48
CA GLY A 307 -12.78 -2.66 15.64
C GLY A 307 -12.58 -4.08 16.16
N THR A 308 -11.62 -4.84 15.61
CA THR A 308 -11.31 -6.21 16.04
C THR A 308 -10.53 -6.24 17.36
N SER A 309 -10.83 -7.20 18.24
CA SER A 309 -10.03 -7.50 19.43
C SER A 309 -8.89 -8.48 19.13
N GLU A 310 -7.82 -8.44 19.93
CA GLU A 310 -6.72 -9.41 19.82
C GLU A 310 -7.20 -10.86 20.02
N SER A 311 -8.14 -11.07 20.94
CA SER A 311 -8.69 -12.42 21.21
C SER A 311 -9.43 -12.99 19.98
N ASP A 312 -10.14 -12.14 19.22
CA ASP A 312 -10.81 -12.56 17.98
C ASP A 312 -9.80 -12.85 16.87
N VAL A 313 -8.74 -12.03 16.78
CA VAL A 313 -7.62 -12.27 15.85
C VAL A 313 -6.97 -13.62 16.15
N LYS A 314 -6.54 -13.87 17.40
CA LYS A 314 -5.88 -15.13 17.80
C LYS A 314 -6.77 -16.35 17.55
N ARG A 315 -8.08 -16.25 17.86
CA ARG A 315 -9.03 -17.34 17.59
C ARG A 315 -9.10 -17.66 16.10
N HIS A 316 -9.16 -16.65 15.25
CA HIS A 316 -9.19 -16.85 13.79
C HIS A 316 -7.84 -17.36 13.27
N LEU A 317 -6.72 -16.85 13.79
CA LEU A 317 -5.38 -17.33 13.44
C LEU A 317 -5.17 -18.82 13.81
N THR A 318 -5.74 -19.28 14.94
CA THR A 318 -5.72 -20.70 15.30
C THR A 318 -6.36 -21.56 14.20
N LEU A 319 -7.50 -21.13 13.65
CA LEU A 319 -8.16 -21.84 12.55
C LEU A 319 -7.36 -21.75 11.24
N MET A 320 -6.83 -20.58 10.92
CA MET A 320 -6.08 -20.36 9.68
C MET A 320 -4.73 -21.10 9.65
N TRP A 321 -3.97 -21.02 10.73
CA TRP A 321 -2.64 -21.63 10.80
C TRP A 321 -2.69 -23.10 11.23
N GLY A 322 -3.80 -23.56 11.85
CA GLY A 322 -3.95 -24.93 12.36
C GLY A 322 -3.03 -25.21 13.56
N VAL A 323 -2.67 -24.19 14.33
CA VAL A 323 -1.81 -24.27 15.53
C VAL A 323 -2.45 -23.51 16.68
N ASP A 324 -2.07 -23.84 17.92
CA ASP A 324 -2.48 -23.08 19.10
C ASP A 324 -1.75 -21.73 19.14
N THR A 325 -2.50 -20.64 19.10
CA THR A 325 -1.95 -19.27 19.10
C THR A 325 -2.01 -18.60 20.47
N ARG A 326 -2.43 -19.30 21.54
CA ARG A 326 -2.59 -18.70 22.87
C ARG A 326 -1.28 -18.17 23.45
N SER A 327 -0.18 -18.87 23.18
CA SER A 327 1.16 -18.47 23.62
C SER A 327 1.77 -17.32 22.81
N TRP A 328 1.22 -17.00 21.62
CA TRP A 328 1.77 -15.94 20.78
C TRP A 328 1.67 -14.58 21.49
N GLN A 329 2.80 -13.89 21.53
CA GLN A 329 2.89 -12.61 22.22
C GLN A 329 2.61 -11.45 21.27
N LEU A 330 1.68 -10.56 21.65
CA LEU A 330 1.46 -9.32 20.91
C LEU A 330 2.66 -8.38 21.10
N LEU A 331 3.32 -8.05 20.02
CA LEU A 331 4.42 -7.09 20.00
C LEU A 331 3.95 -5.67 19.65
N ALA A 332 3.13 -5.54 18.60
CA ALA A 332 2.63 -4.25 18.15
C ALA A 332 1.24 -4.36 17.52
N LYS A 333 0.48 -3.27 17.62
CA LYS A 333 -0.81 -3.07 16.96
C LYS A 333 -0.82 -1.70 16.29
N TYR A 334 -1.16 -1.65 15.00
CA TYR A 334 -1.34 -0.42 14.25
C TYR A 334 -2.77 -0.35 13.73
N GLU A 335 -3.53 0.60 14.25
CA GLU A 335 -4.87 0.91 13.75
C GLU A 335 -4.76 2.01 12.70
N ILE A 336 -5.17 1.71 11.47
CA ILE A 336 -4.98 2.57 10.30
C ILE A 336 -6.34 2.82 9.64
N PRO A 337 -7.12 3.77 10.15
CA PRO A 337 -8.47 4.02 9.65
C PRO A 337 -8.50 4.60 8.22
N LEU A 338 -7.42 5.24 7.79
CA LEU A 338 -7.27 5.87 6.47
C LEU A 338 -6.12 5.22 5.70
N ALA A 339 -6.19 3.88 5.54
CA ALA A 339 -5.10 3.12 4.94
C ALA A 339 -5.02 3.28 3.42
N LEU A 340 -6.16 3.21 2.71
CA LEU A 340 -6.19 3.17 1.25
C LEU A 340 -7.43 3.91 0.70
N PRO A 341 -7.29 4.77 -0.33
CA PRO A 341 -8.43 5.30 -1.05
C PRO A 341 -9.24 4.19 -1.74
N LEU A 342 -10.57 4.28 -1.71
CA LEU A 342 -11.44 3.36 -2.42
C LEU A 342 -11.69 3.84 -3.85
N GLN A 343 -11.30 3.04 -4.83
CA GLN A 343 -11.62 3.27 -6.23
C GLN A 343 -12.97 2.61 -6.54
N THR A 344 -14.06 3.29 -6.19
CA THR A 344 -15.42 2.80 -6.38
C THR A 344 -15.88 2.91 -7.83
N ILE A 345 -16.92 2.16 -8.18
CA ILE A 345 -17.50 2.10 -9.53
C ILE A 345 -17.87 3.50 -10.01
N GLY A 346 -17.57 3.79 -11.29
CA GLY A 346 -17.91 5.07 -11.94
C GLY A 346 -16.99 6.23 -11.61
N LYS A 347 -16.07 6.11 -10.66
CA LYS A 347 -15.08 7.15 -10.37
C LYS A 347 -13.95 7.13 -11.41
N PRO A 348 -13.42 8.29 -11.83
CA PRO A 348 -12.29 8.34 -12.74
C PRO A 348 -11.03 7.74 -12.11
N LEU A 349 -10.24 7.00 -12.89
CA LEU A 349 -8.96 6.42 -12.42
C LEU A 349 -7.87 7.45 -12.20
N SER A 350 -7.98 8.60 -12.87
CA SER A 350 -7.09 9.75 -12.70
C SER A 350 -7.95 10.99 -12.47
N ARG A 351 -7.60 11.77 -11.48
CA ARG A 351 -8.31 12.98 -11.08
C ARG A 351 -7.44 14.21 -11.33
N ASN A 352 -8.07 15.37 -11.43
CA ASN A 352 -7.38 16.61 -11.72
C ASN A 352 -6.30 16.93 -10.67
N ILE A 353 -5.07 17.18 -11.11
CA ILE A 353 -3.91 17.51 -10.27
C ILE A 353 -3.72 19.02 -10.18
N LYS A 354 -3.82 19.75 -11.31
CA LYS A 354 -3.75 21.21 -11.33
C LYS A 354 -5.10 21.79 -10.87
N LEU A 355 -5.12 22.48 -9.74
CA LEU A 355 -6.31 23.14 -9.20
C LEU A 355 -6.46 24.56 -9.75
N ASN A 356 -5.34 25.29 -9.84
CA ASN A 356 -5.21 26.59 -10.47
C ASN A 356 -3.75 26.84 -10.91
N ASP A 357 -3.38 28.08 -11.23
CA ASP A 357 -2.05 28.40 -11.76
C ASP A 357 -0.91 28.29 -10.73
N PHE A 358 -1.20 28.26 -9.44
CA PHE A 358 -0.19 28.15 -8.39
C PHE A 358 -0.39 26.96 -7.45
N LEU A 359 -1.53 26.26 -7.50
CA LEU A 359 -1.91 25.24 -6.54
C LEU A 359 -2.16 23.88 -7.23
N PHE A 360 -1.49 22.85 -6.74
CA PHE A 360 -1.53 21.50 -7.27
C PHE A 360 -1.80 20.49 -6.14
N LEU A 361 -2.42 19.36 -6.48
CA LEU A 361 -2.78 18.31 -5.53
C LEU A 361 -2.24 16.97 -5.99
N ALA A 362 -1.46 16.30 -5.16
CA ALA A 362 -0.87 14.98 -5.42
C ALA A 362 -1.25 13.97 -4.33
N GLY A 363 -1.20 12.71 -4.65
CA GLY A 363 -1.50 11.61 -3.74
C GLY A 363 -2.06 10.39 -4.48
N ASP A 364 -2.09 9.24 -3.83
CA ASP A 364 -2.73 8.03 -4.36
C ASP A 364 -4.23 8.18 -4.60
N HIS A 365 -4.87 9.15 -3.96
CA HIS A 365 -6.27 9.53 -4.17
C HIS A 365 -6.49 10.36 -5.46
N ARG A 366 -5.43 10.78 -6.16
CA ARG A 366 -5.50 11.49 -7.45
C ARG A 366 -5.21 10.57 -8.64
N SER A 367 -4.74 9.37 -8.38
CA SER A 367 -4.40 8.33 -9.35
C SER A 367 -4.92 6.98 -8.85
N VAL A 368 -4.37 5.87 -9.33
CA VAL A 368 -4.72 4.55 -8.80
C VAL A 368 -4.23 4.38 -7.36
N PRO A 369 -5.10 3.94 -6.43
CA PRO A 369 -4.73 3.74 -5.03
C PRO A 369 -3.60 2.72 -4.86
N SER A 370 -2.37 3.20 -4.76
CA SER A 370 -1.15 2.39 -4.63
C SER A 370 0.09 3.26 -4.42
N GLN A 371 1.22 2.65 -4.04
CA GLN A 371 2.53 3.31 -4.03
C GLN A 371 2.88 3.87 -5.43
N GLN A 372 2.59 3.09 -6.50
CA GLN A 372 2.76 3.55 -7.88
C GLN A 372 1.95 4.81 -8.17
N GLY A 373 0.68 4.84 -7.77
CA GLY A 373 -0.19 5.99 -8.02
C GLY A 373 0.24 7.23 -7.22
N ALA A 374 0.74 7.04 -6.00
CA ALA A 374 1.29 8.13 -5.20
C ALA A 374 2.53 8.74 -5.87
N LEU A 375 3.52 7.92 -6.24
CA LEU A 375 4.73 8.37 -6.94
C LEU A 375 4.41 9.03 -8.28
N PHE A 376 3.54 8.42 -9.08
CA PHE A 376 3.12 8.94 -10.38
C PHE A 376 2.43 10.29 -10.27
N SER A 377 1.45 10.42 -9.37
CA SER A 377 0.73 11.69 -9.18
C SER A 377 1.63 12.81 -8.66
N GLY A 378 2.58 12.47 -7.78
CA GLY A 378 3.59 13.42 -7.30
C GLY A 378 4.48 13.93 -8.41
N LYS A 379 5.07 13.04 -9.21
CA LYS A 379 5.87 13.42 -10.38
C LYS A 379 5.07 14.31 -11.35
N LEU A 380 3.84 13.91 -11.66
CA LEU A 380 2.97 14.69 -12.57
C LEU A 380 2.63 16.07 -11.99
N ALA A 381 2.44 16.19 -10.67
CA ALA A 381 2.22 17.47 -10.01
C ALA A 381 3.45 18.38 -10.13
N GLY A 382 4.65 17.84 -9.90
CA GLY A 382 5.91 18.57 -10.13
C GLY A 382 6.06 19.04 -11.56
N GLN A 383 5.79 18.18 -12.54
CA GLN A 383 5.84 18.52 -13.97
C GLN A 383 4.86 19.64 -14.34
N LEU A 384 3.60 19.55 -13.85
CA LEU A 384 2.58 20.57 -14.14
C LEU A 384 2.84 21.90 -13.42
N ALA A 385 3.50 21.87 -12.26
CA ALA A 385 3.86 23.06 -11.52
C ALA A 385 5.05 23.80 -12.17
N PHE A 386 5.97 23.08 -12.80
CA PHE A 386 7.15 23.64 -13.47
C PHE A 386 6.79 24.36 -14.78
N ASN A 387 5.82 23.82 -15.56
CA ASN A 387 5.31 24.40 -16.80
C ASN A 387 4.32 25.55 -16.54
#